data_193b955690590b8de8d75fef2d8fa274
#
_entry.id   193b955690590b8de8d75fef2d8fa274
#
_cell.length_a   1.000
_cell.length_b   1.000
_cell.length_c   1.000
_cell.angle_alpha   90.00
_cell.angle_beta   90.00
_cell.angle_gamma   90.00
#
_symmetry.space_group_name_H-M   'P 1'
#
loop_
_entity.id
_entity.type
_entity.pdbx_description
1 polymer ?
#
loop_
_entity_poly.entity_id
_entity_poly.type
_entity_poly.pdbx_seq_one_letter_code
_entity_poly.pdbx_strand_id
1 'polypeptide(L)'
;MSASDHNHQHTPNRFGVIPTSLRLNANPEYTGKGVTVAFLDSGFFPHPDLVTPVNRVVAYEDLSREGLFSSEPEWWQWHGTQTSVAAAGNGQLSNGVYRGLAHESDLVLVKVSERGRITEENIAAGIHWVIENRERYNIRVLNISLGGDEDVPCSQSIIDQAAEEAIRQGITVIAAAGNSGADGRHSIPPANSPSVITVGGYTDHNRLNSNQLDLYHSNFGPTADGTIKPEIVAPAMWVAAPILPRTRFYEQAEALSQFAAAVDYELPGLAHELKDAAELPEQIADPTEIRAYVEAALQQAKIVAAHYQHVDGTSFAAPIVTSVVAQMIQANAALTPDAIKNILVSTADRIASQPVIRQGYGVVNARRAVEFAQNIAL
;
A
#
# COMPACT_ATOMS: atom_id res chain seq x y z
N MET A 1 29.87 40.51 3.54
CA MET A 1 29.14 40.05 2.34
C MET A 1 28.57 38.67 2.72
N SER A 2 27.32 38.67 3.08
CA SER A 2 26.61 37.45 3.54
C SER A 2 26.02 36.75 2.32
N ALA A 3 26.41 35.49 2.14
CA ALA A 3 25.78 34.61 1.18
C ALA A 3 24.37 34.26 1.68
N SER A 4 23.35 34.65 0.94
CA SER A 4 21.97 34.28 1.18
C SER A 4 21.74 32.86 0.71
N ASP A 5 21.58 31.93 1.66
CA ASP A 5 21.05 30.60 1.43
C ASP A 5 19.64 30.70 0.88
N HIS A 6 19.49 30.50 -0.42
CA HIS A 6 18.21 30.26 -1.04
C HIS A 6 17.77 28.82 -0.76
N ASN A 7 17.13 28.64 0.36
CA ASN A 7 16.40 27.42 0.72
C ASN A 7 15.19 27.32 -0.21
N HIS A 8 15.34 26.65 -1.36
CA HIS A 8 14.22 26.25 -2.19
C HIS A 8 13.39 25.21 -1.43
N GLN A 9 12.48 25.70 -0.58
CA GLN A 9 11.35 24.91 -0.14
C GLN A 9 10.54 24.55 -1.39
N HIS A 10 10.69 23.31 -1.88
CA HIS A 10 9.72 22.72 -2.79
C HIS A 10 8.36 22.75 -2.10
N THR A 11 7.54 23.72 -2.41
CA THR A 11 6.12 23.68 -2.13
C THR A 11 5.58 22.48 -2.89
N PRO A 12 5.07 21.43 -2.22
CA PRO A 12 4.45 20.32 -2.94
C PRO A 12 3.36 20.89 -3.83
N ASN A 13 3.23 20.36 -5.03
CA ASN A 13 2.10 20.67 -5.89
C ASN A 13 0.83 20.47 -5.04
N ARG A 14 -0.12 21.42 -5.05
CA ARG A 14 -1.29 21.47 -4.14
C ARG A 14 -2.08 20.16 -4.09
N PHE A 15 -2.00 19.34 -5.14
CA PHE A 15 -2.66 18.04 -5.29
C PHE A 15 -1.70 16.84 -5.26
N GLY A 16 -0.39 17.07 -5.16
CA GLY A 16 0.60 16.01 -5.10
C GLY A 16 0.73 15.43 -3.68
N VAL A 17 1.14 14.17 -3.60
CA VAL A 17 1.55 13.53 -2.33
C VAL A 17 3.03 13.24 -2.33
N ILE A 18 3.63 13.24 -1.14
CA ILE A 18 5.03 12.90 -0.98
C ILE A 18 5.23 11.41 -1.28
N PRO A 19 6.16 11.05 -2.20
CA PRO A 19 6.46 9.65 -2.48
C PRO A 19 6.86 8.87 -1.24
N THR A 20 6.39 7.62 -1.13
CA THR A 20 6.63 6.74 0.03
C THR A 20 8.11 6.59 0.37
N SER A 21 8.98 6.51 -0.66
CA SER A 21 10.43 6.40 -0.46
C SER A 21 11.05 7.61 0.26
N LEU A 22 10.53 8.80 0.02
CA LEU A 22 10.95 10.04 0.71
C LEU A 22 10.36 10.11 2.12
N ARG A 23 9.08 9.72 2.29
CA ARG A 23 8.40 9.72 3.60
C ARG A 23 9.12 8.82 4.60
N LEU A 24 9.61 7.66 4.15
CA LEU A 24 10.28 6.67 4.98
C LEU A 24 11.81 6.79 4.97
N ASN A 25 12.37 7.77 4.25
CA ASN A 25 13.82 7.89 4.08
C ASN A 25 14.47 6.53 3.70
N ALA A 26 13.81 5.78 2.80
CA ALA A 26 14.23 4.44 2.43
C ALA A 26 15.58 4.44 1.69
N ASN A 27 16.36 3.37 1.86
CA ASN A 27 17.61 3.24 1.11
C ASN A 27 17.33 2.83 -0.35
N PRO A 28 17.67 3.67 -1.34
CA PRO A 28 17.36 3.41 -2.75
C PRO A 28 18.17 2.26 -3.38
N GLU A 29 19.21 1.76 -2.72
CA GLU A 29 19.99 0.63 -3.18
C GLU A 29 19.25 -0.70 -3.06
N TYR A 30 18.25 -0.75 -2.17
CA TYR A 30 17.41 -1.93 -1.97
C TYR A 30 16.04 -1.70 -2.61
N THR A 31 15.67 -2.59 -3.50
CA THR A 31 14.51 -2.49 -4.39
C THR A 31 13.58 -3.71 -4.31
N GLY A 32 13.90 -4.65 -3.40
CA GLY A 32 13.24 -5.95 -3.30
C GLY A 32 13.70 -6.96 -4.36
N LYS A 33 14.75 -6.67 -5.09
CA LYS A 33 15.27 -7.52 -6.18
C LYS A 33 15.62 -8.92 -5.69
N GLY A 34 15.12 -9.95 -6.41
CA GLY A 34 15.33 -11.35 -6.07
C GLY A 34 14.44 -11.87 -4.95
N VAL A 35 13.47 -11.08 -4.50
CA VAL A 35 12.46 -11.45 -3.50
C VAL A 35 11.09 -11.56 -4.16
N THR A 36 10.41 -12.68 -3.95
CA THR A 36 9.02 -12.85 -4.38
C THR A 36 8.07 -12.50 -3.24
N VAL A 37 7.14 -11.60 -3.53
CA VAL A 37 6.08 -11.16 -2.62
C VAL A 37 4.74 -11.66 -3.11
N ALA A 38 3.99 -12.34 -2.26
CA ALA A 38 2.60 -12.72 -2.53
C ALA A 38 1.65 -11.66 -1.99
N PHE A 39 0.59 -11.37 -2.74
CA PHE A 39 -0.53 -10.53 -2.32
C PHE A 39 -1.81 -11.35 -2.38
N LEU A 40 -2.58 -11.32 -1.30
CA LEU A 40 -3.87 -11.98 -1.19
C LEU A 40 -4.93 -10.89 -1.02
N ASP A 41 -5.82 -10.75 -2.03
CA ASP A 41 -6.75 -9.63 -2.08
C ASP A 41 -8.02 -9.97 -2.90
N SER A 42 -8.94 -9.00 -3.02
CA SER A 42 -10.21 -9.15 -3.73
C SER A 42 -10.07 -9.40 -5.24
N GLY A 43 -8.97 -8.98 -5.84
CA GLY A 43 -8.67 -9.13 -7.25
C GLY A 43 -7.62 -8.15 -7.71
N PHE A 44 -7.06 -8.39 -8.89
CA PHE A 44 -5.94 -7.63 -9.43
C PHE A 44 -6.13 -7.36 -10.92
N PHE A 45 -5.72 -6.19 -11.35
CA PHE A 45 -5.60 -5.81 -12.75
C PHE A 45 -4.12 -5.83 -13.17
N PRO A 46 -3.78 -6.23 -14.42
CA PRO A 46 -2.41 -6.16 -14.93
C PRO A 46 -1.97 -4.70 -15.16
N HIS A 47 -1.78 -3.96 -14.04
CA HIS A 47 -1.43 -2.55 -14.09
C HIS A 47 -0.05 -2.35 -14.71
N PRO A 48 0.16 -1.32 -15.56
CA PRO A 48 1.46 -1.04 -16.19
C PRO A 48 2.63 -1.00 -15.21
N ASP A 49 2.44 -0.48 -14.00
CA ASP A 49 3.47 -0.44 -12.95
C ASP A 49 3.94 -1.83 -12.48
N LEU A 50 3.18 -2.89 -12.76
CA LEU A 50 3.54 -4.27 -12.38
C LEU A 50 4.06 -5.07 -13.57
N VAL A 51 3.57 -4.77 -14.79
CA VAL A 51 3.81 -5.61 -15.97
C VAL A 51 4.62 -4.93 -17.08
N THR A 52 4.96 -3.65 -16.95
CA THR A 52 5.70 -2.88 -17.95
C THR A 52 6.91 -2.18 -17.31
N PRO A 53 8.11 -2.12 -17.95
CA PRO A 53 8.48 -2.75 -19.22
C PRO A 53 8.69 -4.26 -19.11
N VAL A 54 8.82 -4.78 -17.89
CA VAL A 54 9.00 -6.20 -17.59
C VAL A 54 7.83 -6.67 -16.74
N ASN A 55 7.21 -7.77 -17.15
CA ASN A 55 6.15 -8.40 -16.34
C ASN A 55 6.80 -9.08 -15.13
N ARG A 56 6.54 -8.54 -13.94
CA ARG A 56 7.03 -9.08 -12.65
C ARG A 56 6.01 -9.97 -11.95
N VAL A 57 4.81 -10.12 -12.52
CA VAL A 57 3.80 -11.07 -12.03
C VAL A 57 4.15 -12.46 -12.52
N VAL A 58 4.83 -13.24 -11.67
CA VAL A 58 5.29 -14.59 -11.99
C VAL A 58 4.20 -15.65 -11.82
N ALA A 59 3.15 -15.34 -11.05
CA ALA A 59 1.94 -16.16 -10.93
C ALA A 59 0.72 -15.31 -10.62
N TYR A 60 -0.42 -15.72 -11.16
CA TYR A 60 -1.75 -15.24 -10.81
C TYR A 60 -2.64 -16.44 -10.55
N GLU A 61 -3.30 -16.46 -9.40
CA GLU A 61 -4.28 -17.49 -9.06
C GLU A 61 -5.64 -16.85 -8.76
N ASP A 62 -6.68 -17.40 -9.34
CA ASP A 62 -8.07 -17.04 -9.04
C ASP A 62 -8.78 -18.22 -8.38
N LEU A 63 -8.92 -18.19 -7.07
CA LEU A 63 -9.56 -19.26 -6.32
C LEU A 63 -11.07 -19.33 -6.55
N SER A 64 -11.67 -18.26 -7.03
CA SER A 64 -13.10 -18.26 -7.40
C SER A 64 -13.39 -18.92 -8.74
N ARG A 65 -12.36 -19.12 -9.58
CA ARG A 65 -12.45 -19.64 -10.94
C ARG A 65 -13.35 -18.80 -11.89
N GLU A 66 -13.51 -17.51 -11.57
CA GLU A 66 -14.37 -16.62 -12.35
C GLU A 66 -13.69 -16.09 -13.62
N GLY A 67 -12.39 -16.19 -13.72
CA GLY A 67 -11.68 -15.76 -14.91
C GLY A 67 -10.23 -15.42 -14.68
N LEU A 68 -9.55 -15.26 -15.79
CA LEU A 68 -8.13 -14.99 -15.88
C LEU A 68 -7.83 -13.51 -15.52
N PHE A 69 -6.57 -13.25 -15.28
CA PHE A 69 -5.96 -11.92 -15.23
C PHE A 69 -6.29 -11.15 -16.52
N SER A 70 -7.42 -10.46 -16.52
CA SER A 70 -8.07 -9.87 -17.72
C SER A 70 -7.50 -8.49 -18.01
N SER A 71 -7.49 -8.11 -19.30
CA SER A 71 -7.19 -6.76 -19.73
C SER A 71 -8.36 -5.77 -19.53
N GLU A 72 -9.57 -6.28 -19.30
CA GLU A 72 -10.73 -5.45 -18.99
C GLU A 72 -10.89 -5.35 -17.48
N PRO A 73 -11.01 -4.12 -16.93
CA PRO A 73 -11.09 -3.92 -15.49
C PRO A 73 -12.46 -4.33 -14.94
N GLU A 74 -12.43 -5.04 -13.82
CA GLU A 74 -13.59 -5.36 -13.02
C GLU A 74 -13.58 -4.53 -11.74
N TRP A 75 -14.74 -4.07 -11.27
CA TRP A 75 -14.82 -3.12 -10.15
C TRP A 75 -14.15 -3.61 -8.85
N TRP A 76 -14.09 -4.92 -8.60
CA TRP A 76 -13.45 -5.49 -7.40
C TRP A 76 -11.91 -5.58 -7.48
N GLN A 77 -11.30 -5.27 -8.63
CA GLN A 77 -9.83 -5.36 -8.81
C GLN A 77 -9.08 -4.15 -8.26
N TRP A 78 -9.79 -3.04 -7.97
CA TRP A 78 -9.14 -1.79 -7.58
C TRP A 78 -8.27 -1.94 -6.34
N HIS A 79 -8.77 -2.62 -5.29
CA HIS A 79 -8.10 -2.69 -3.99
C HIS A 79 -6.81 -3.51 -4.07
N GLY A 80 -6.84 -4.73 -4.59
CA GLY A 80 -5.63 -5.55 -4.73
C GLY A 80 -4.61 -4.95 -5.71
N THR A 81 -5.08 -4.28 -6.77
CA THR A 81 -4.19 -3.53 -7.67
C THR A 81 -3.50 -2.40 -6.93
N GLN A 82 -4.22 -1.63 -6.12
CA GLN A 82 -3.65 -0.53 -5.35
C GLN A 82 -2.67 -1.01 -4.29
N THR A 83 -2.98 -2.07 -3.54
CA THR A 83 -2.11 -2.62 -2.51
C THR A 83 -0.80 -3.17 -3.09
N SER A 84 -0.88 -3.93 -4.19
CA SER A 84 0.31 -4.47 -4.86
C SER A 84 1.17 -3.38 -5.51
N VAL A 85 0.57 -2.36 -6.11
CA VAL A 85 1.32 -1.22 -6.69
C VAL A 85 1.92 -0.34 -5.59
N ALA A 86 1.23 -0.08 -4.48
CA ALA A 86 1.78 0.70 -3.36
C ALA A 86 3.06 0.07 -2.77
N ALA A 87 3.13 -1.28 -2.73
CA ALA A 87 4.33 -1.99 -2.29
C ALA A 87 5.40 -2.09 -3.38
N ALA A 88 5.01 -2.49 -4.59
CA ALA A 88 5.92 -3.01 -5.60
C ALA A 88 5.73 -2.42 -7.01
N GLY A 89 4.89 -1.42 -7.20
CA GLY A 89 4.77 -0.69 -8.46
C GLY A 89 6.09 0.00 -8.82
N ASN A 90 6.50 -0.04 -10.08
CA ASN A 90 7.71 0.64 -10.54
C ASN A 90 7.50 2.12 -10.88
N GLY A 91 6.25 2.61 -10.78
CA GLY A 91 5.90 3.98 -11.11
C GLY A 91 5.95 4.31 -12.60
N GLN A 92 5.78 3.32 -13.48
CA GLN A 92 5.83 3.48 -14.94
C GLN A 92 4.97 4.66 -15.43
N LEU A 93 3.75 4.81 -14.88
CA LEU A 93 2.83 5.87 -15.27
C LEU A 93 3.09 7.22 -14.59
N SER A 94 4.08 7.29 -13.69
CA SER A 94 4.50 8.52 -13.01
C SER A 94 5.99 8.85 -13.21
N ASN A 95 6.63 8.28 -14.24
CA ASN A 95 8.07 8.44 -14.45
C ASN A 95 8.91 8.09 -13.20
N GLY A 96 8.48 7.07 -12.44
CA GLY A 96 9.16 6.59 -11.24
C GLY A 96 8.88 7.39 -9.96
N VAL A 97 8.04 8.43 -10.01
CA VAL A 97 7.73 9.28 -8.84
C VAL A 97 7.00 8.48 -7.76
N TYR A 98 5.91 7.80 -8.13
CA TYR A 98 5.07 7.02 -7.20
C TYR A 98 5.37 5.53 -7.24
N ARG A 99 6.66 5.17 -7.15
CA ARG A 99 7.06 3.77 -7.06
C ARG A 99 7.03 3.26 -5.63
N GLY A 100 6.69 1.99 -5.47
CA GLY A 100 6.84 1.26 -4.21
C GLY A 100 8.30 0.99 -3.85
N LEU A 101 8.59 0.66 -2.59
CA LEU A 101 9.97 0.40 -2.17
C LEU A 101 10.51 -0.95 -2.73
N ALA A 102 9.61 -1.91 -3.02
CA ALA A 102 9.94 -3.23 -3.55
C ALA A 102 9.70 -3.33 -5.07
N HIS A 103 10.00 -2.27 -5.82
CA HIS A 103 9.65 -2.13 -7.23
C HIS A 103 10.43 -3.06 -8.21
N GLU A 104 11.37 -3.86 -7.74
CA GLU A 104 12.03 -4.91 -8.51
C GLU A 104 11.71 -6.33 -7.97
N SER A 105 10.79 -6.46 -7.01
CA SER A 105 10.34 -7.78 -6.54
C SER A 105 9.50 -8.49 -7.60
N ASP A 106 9.60 -9.82 -7.62
CA ASP A 106 8.65 -10.68 -8.31
C ASP A 106 7.34 -10.77 -7.51
N LEU A 107 6.22 -10.96 -8.20
CA LEU A 107 4.90 -10.88 -7.60
C LEU A 107 4.10 -12.16 -7.86
N VAL A 108 3.45 -12.64 -6.81
CA VAL A 108 2.42 -13.66 -6.86
C VAL A 108 1.12 -13.01 -6.41
N LEU A 109 0.10 -13.04 -7.26
CA LEU A 109 -1.19 -12.40 -6.99
C LEU A 109 -2.26 -13.47 -6.83
N VAL A 110 -2.90 -13.53 -5.66
CA VAL A 110 -3.91 -14.53 -5.31
C VAL A 110 -5.24 -13.84 -5.05
N LYS A 111 -6.18 -13.99 -5.99
CA LYS A 111 -7.55 -13.48 -5.86
C LYS A 111 -8.38 -14.43 -5.02
N VAL A 112 -8.98 -13.93 -3.94
CA VAL A 112 -9.82 -14.69 -3.00
C VAL A 112 -11.28 -14.26 -2.97
N SER A 113 -11.67 -13.24 -3.76
CA SER A 113 -13.07 -12.85 -3.86
C SER A 113 -13.83 -13.62 -4.92
N GLU A 114 -15.08 -13.89 -4.64
CA GLU A 114 -16.08 -14.32 -5.61
C GLU A 114 -17.07 -13.15 -5.82
N ARG A 115 -17.11 -12.58 -7.05
CA ARG A 115 -17.91 -11.39 -7.38
C ARG A 115 -17.78 -10.23 -6.38
N GLY A 116 -16.54 -10.03 -5.89
CA GLY A 116 -16.23 -9.02 -4.88
C GLY A 116 -16.56 -9.40 -3.44
N ARG A 117 -17.16 -10.58 -3.18
CA ARG A 117 -17.38 -11.10 -1.83
C ARG A 117 -16.18 -11.96 -1.40
N ILE A 118 -15.70 -11.75 -0.20
CA ILE A 118 -14.61 -12.52 0.41
C ILE A 118 -15.18 -13.30 1.59
N THR A 119 -14.81 -14.56 1.72
CA THR A 119 -15.15 -15.42 2.88
C THR A 119 -13.88 -15.85 3.60
N GLU A 120 -14.01 -16.26 4.86
CA GLU A 120 -12.87 -16.75 5.66
C GLU A 120 -12.24 -18.00 5.05
N GLU A 121 -13.07 -18.87 4.46
CA GLU A 121 -12.61 -20.08 3.77
C GLU A 121 -11.75 -19.72 2.55
N ASN A 122 -12.15 -18.69 1.77
CA ASN A 122 -11.39 -18.27 0.62
C ASN A 122 -10.05 -17.62 1.02
N ILE A 123 -10.03 -16.87 2.14
CA ILE A 123 -8.78 -16.32 2.69
C ILE A 123 -7.84 -17.46 3.11
N ALA A 124 -8.33 -18.41 3.90
CA ALA A 124 -7.54 -19.55 4.36
C ALA A 124 -7.04 -20.41 3.18
N ALA A 125 -7.91 -20.67 2.18
CA ALA A 125 -7.52 -21.38 0.96
C ALA A 125 -6.42 -20.64 0.17
N GLY A 126 -6.49 -19.30 0.10
CA GLY A 126 -5.46 -18.47 -0.52
C GLY A 126 -4.12 -18.58 0.18
N ILE A 127 -4.11 -18.55 1.52
CA ILE A 127 -2.89 -18.73 2.31
C ILE A 127 -2.31 -20.14 2.07
N HIS A 128 -3.13 -21.18 2.07
CA HIS A 128 -2.67 -22.55 1.79
C HIS A 128 -2.10 -22.68 0.38
N TRP A 129 -2.73 -22.08 -0.63
CA TRP A 129 -2.18 -22.07 -1.98
C TRP A 129 -0.79 -21.40 -2.03
N VAL A 130 -0.59 -20.31 -1.30
CA VAL A 130 0.72 -19.64 -1.18
C VAL A 130 1.75 -20.58 -0.52
N ILE A 131 1.38 -21.30 0.53
CA ILE A 131 2.24 -22.29 1.21
C ILE A 131 2.66 -23.40 0.24
N GLU A 132 1.71 -24.00 -0.47
CA GLU A 132 1.94 -25.08 -1.42
C GLU A 132 2.86 -24.67 -2.59
N ASN A 133 2.79 -23.41 -2.99
CA ASN A 133 3.55 -22.88 -4.12
C ASN A 133 4.80 -22.09 -3.71
N ARG A 134 5.13 -22.00 -2.40
CA ARG A 134 6.24 -21.18 -1.90
C ARG A 134 7.59 -21.54 -2.50
N GLU A 135 7.89 -22.81 -2.66
CA GLU A 135 9.16 -23.27 -3.24
C GLU A 135 9.23 -23.02 -4.74
N ARG A 136 8.09 -23.26 -5.44
CA ARG A 136 7.99 -23.08 -6.88
C ARG A 136 8.28 -21.64 -7.32
N TYR A 137 7.78 -20.66 -6.55
CA TYR A 137 7.93 -19.25 -6.86
C TYR A 137 8.89 -18.53 -5.91
N ASN A 138 9.55 -19.23 -5.00
CA ASN A 138 10.44 -18.65 -3.97
C ASN A 138 9.74 -17.54 -3.15
N ILE A 139 8.50 -17.80 -2.72
CA ILE A 139 7.70 -16.82 -1.98
C ILE A 139 8.28 -16.64 -0.57
N ARG A 140 8.64 -15.43 -0.21
CA ARG A 140 9.25 -15.08 1.08
C ARG A 140 8.35 -14.21 1.95
N VAL A 141 7.43 -13.47 1.34
CA VAL A 141 6.57 -12.50 2.02
C VAL A 141 5.15 -12.67 1.52
N LEU A 142 4.17 -12.59 2.41
CA LEU A 142 2.75 -12.59 2.11
C LEU A 142 2.10 -11.34 2.72
N ASN A 143 1.51 -10.49 1.86
CA ASN A 143 0.70 -9.35 2.27
C ASN A 143 -0.78 -9.71 2.26
N ILE A 144 -1.48 -9.44 3.37
CA ILE A 144 -2.92 -9.63 3.52
C ILE A 144 -3.54 -8.32 3.98
N SER A 145 -4.22 -7.61 3.06
CA SER A 145 -4.89 -6.33 3.34
C SER A 145 -6.41 -6.48 3.48
N LEU A 146 -6.83 -7.63 3.96
CA LEU A 146 -8.21 -8.03 4.22
C LEU A 146 -8.26 -8.92 5.48
N GLY A 147 -9.44 -9.27 5.98
CA GLY A 147 -9.55 -10.05 7.20
C GLY A 147 -10.90 -10.73 7.36
N GLY A 148 -11.03 -11.53 8.42
CA GLY A 148 -12.26 -12.13 8.88
C GLY A 148 -13.20 -11.12 9.54
N ASP A 149 -14.27 -11.64 10.15
CA ASP A 149 -15.34 -10.80 10.68
C ASP A 149 -15.26 -10.60 12.20
N GLU A 150 -14.67 -11.55 12.94
CA GLU A 150 -14.70 -11.57 14.41
C GLU A 150 -13.31 -11.75 15.04
N ASP A 151 -13.10 -11.11 16.20
CA ASP A 151 -11.93 -11.36 17.05
C ASP A 151 -12.19 -12.62 17.89
N VAL A 152 -11.61 -13.72 17.43
CA VAL A 152 -11.67 -15.03 18.09
C VAL A 152 -10.26 -15.51 18.44
N PRO A 153 -10.08 -16.43 19.41
CA PRO A 153 -8.79 -17.05 19.66
C PRO A 153 -8.20 -17.68 18.41
N CYS A 154 -6.90 -17.57 18.20
CA CYS A 154 -6.18 -18.12 17.04
C CYS A 154 -6.49 -19.59 16.78
N SER A 155 -6.68 -20.37 17.84
CA SER A 155 -7.07 -21.79 17.74
C SER A 155 -8.46 -22.04 17.16
N GLN A 156 -9.31 -21.03 17.08
CA GLN A 156 -10.67 -21.10 16.53
C GLN A 156 -10.80 -20.46 15.15
N SER A 157 -9.81 -19.69 14.70
CA SER A 157 -9.78 -19.05 13.40
C SER A 157 -9.02 -19.91 12.38
N ILE A 158 -9.69 -20.28 11.29
CA ILE A 158 -9.05 -20.99 10.18
C ILE A 158 -8.03 -20.10 9.45
N ILE A 159 -8.26 -18.79 9.43
CA ILE A 159 -7.36 -17.81 8.81
C ILE A 159 -6.07 -17.71 9.63
N ASP A 160 -6.17 -17.59 10.97
CA ASP A 160 -4.99 -17.49 11.83
C ASP A 160 -4.16 -18.76 11.80
N GLN A 161 -4.81 -19.93 11.83
CA GLN A 161 -4.10 -21.20 11.74
C GLN A 161 -3.33 -21.33 10.42
N ALA A 162 -3.92 -20.89 9.31
CA ALA A 162 -3.26 -20.87 8.01
C ALA A 162 -2.08 -19.86 7.99
N ALA A 163 -2.25 -18.68 8.59
CA ALA A 163 -1.20 -17.68 8.69
C ALA A 163 -0.02 -18.15 9.55
N GLU A 164 -0.29 -18.77 10.70
CA GLU A 164 0.74 -19.36 11.57
C GLU A 164 1.47 -20.53 10.85
N GLU A 165 0.76 -21.32 10.03
CA GLU A 165 1.40 -22.35 9.20
C GLU A 165 2.33 -21.71 8.15
N ALA A 166 1.90 -20.66 7.46
CA ALA A 166 2.72 -19.95 6.49
C ALA A 166 4.03 -19.45 7.13
N ILE A 167 3.96 -18.90 8.36
CA ILE A 167 5.12 -18.43 9.10
C ILE A 167 6.05 -19.59 9.48
N ARG A 168 5.50 -20.71 9.96
CA ARG A 168 6.30 -21.91 10.26
C ARG A 168 7.01 -22.48 9.02
N GLN A 169 6.43 -22.26 7.84
CA GLN A 169 7.02 -22.62 6.54
C GLN A 169 8.02 -21.57 6.01
N GLY A 170 8.35 -20.54 6.78
CA GLY A 170 9.36 -19.53 6.43
C GLY A 170 8.83 -18.34 5.60
N ILE A 171 7.52 -18.17 5.49
CA ILE A 171 6.89 -17.02 4.83
C ILE A 171 6.62 -15.94 5.88
N THR A 172 7.13 -14.73 5.69
CA THR A 172 6.77 -13.60 6.55
C THR A 172 5.37 -13.11 6.19
N VAL A 173 4.42 -13.17 7.12
CA VAL A 173 3.04 -12.73 6.92
C VAL A 173 2.86 -11.33 7.53
N ILE A 174 2.35 -10.41 6.72
CA ILE A 174 2.07 -9.02 7.09
C ILE A 174 0.60 -8.75 6.85
N ALA A 175 -0.10 -8.24 7.85
CA ALA A 175 -1.54 -7.98 7.78
C ALA A 175 -1.90 -6.56 8.20
N ALA A 176 -2.92 -6.00 7.57
CA ALA A 176 -3.54 -4.74 7.95
C ALA A 176 -4.31 -4.89 9.26
N ALA A 177 -4.14 -3.96 10.20
CA ALA A 177 -4.81 -4.02 11.51
C ALA A 177 -6.34 -3.84 11.44
N GLY A 178 -6.86 -3.23 10.36
CA GLY A 178 -8.24 -2.79 10.23
C GLY A 178 -8.43 -1.29 10.52
N ASN A 179 -9.59 -0.76 10.19
CA ASN A 179 -9.85 0.69 10.12
C ASN A 179 -11.00 1.15 11.05
N SER A 180 -11.37 0.37 12.06
CA SER A 180 -12.51 0.63 12.96
C SER A 180 -12.08 0.87 14.41
N GLY A 181 -10.84 1.25 14.65
CA GLY A 181 -10.31 1.48 16.00
C GLY A 181 -10.90 2.70 16.71
N ALA A 182 -11.50 3.64 15.96
CA ALA A 182 -12.28 4.73 16.56
C ALA A 182 -13.48 4.22 17.36
N ASP A 183 -14.03 3.08 16.96
CA ASP A 183 -15.15 2.40 17.64
C ASP A 183 -14.66 1.41 18.73
N GLY A 184 -13.36 1.43 19.05
CA GLY A 184 -12.73 0.54 20.04
C GLY A 184 -12.59 -0.90 19.58
N ARG A 185 -12.60 -1.17 18.27
CA ARG A 185 -12.47 -2.53 17.73
C ARG A 185 -11.04 -3.02 17.77
N HIS A 186 -10.89 -4.29 18.15
CA HIS A 186 -9.62 -5.01 18.13
C HIS A 186 -9.27 -5.50 16.72
N SER A 187 -8.01 -5.92 16.53
CA SER A 187 -7.59 -6.59 15.30
C SER A 187 -8.27 -7.94 15.16
N ILE A 188 -8.64 -8.27 13.93
CA ILE A 188 -9.33 -9.51 13.55
C ILE A 188 -8.40 -10.38 12.68
N PRO A 189 -8.71 -11.69 12.49
CA PRO A 189 -7.88 -12.58 11.68
C PRO A 189 -7.56 -12.02 10.28
N PRO A 190 -6.31 -12.15 9.76
CA PRO A 190 -5.14 -12.74 10.43
C PRO A 190 -4.33 -11.74 11.28
N ALA A 191 -4.78 -10.49 11.41
CA ALA A 191 -4.04 -9.44 12.12
C ALA A 191 -4.01 -9.64 13.64
N ASN A 192 -4.89 -10.47 14.22
CA ASN A 192 -4.86 -10.84 15.63
C ASN A 192 -3.92 -12.02 15.92
N SER A 193 -3.43 -12.75 14.91
CA SER A 193 -2.54 -13.88 15.05
C SER A 193 -1.20 -13.50 15.69
N PRO A 194 -0.68 -14.28 16.68
CA PRO A 194 0.50 -13.90 17.46
C PRO A 194 1.77 -13.67 16.63
N SER A 195 2.03 -14.50 15.61
CA SER A 195 3.27 -14.43 14.82
C SER A 195 3.19 -13.47 13.63
N VAL A 196 2.00 -13.13 13.18
CA VAL A 196 1.76 -12.16 12.09
C VAL A 196 2.30 -10.78 12.47
N ILE A 197 2.89 -10.06 11.53
CA ILE A 197 3.25 -8.66 11.68
C ILE A 197 2.03 -7.82 11.33
N THR A 198 1.36 -7.30 12.34
CA THR A 198 0.17 -6.46 12.18
C THR A 198 0.55 -5.00 12.08
N VAL A 199 0.05 -4.35 11.05
CA VAL A 199 0.40 -2.97 10.71
C VAL A 199 -0.79 -2.05 10.93
N GLY A 200 -0.64 -1.16 11.89
CA GLY A 200 -1.51 0.00 12.07
C GLY A 200 -1.07 1.18 11.20
N GLY A 201 -1.75 2.31 11.35
CA GLY A 201 -1.51 3.48 10.52
C GLY A 201 -1.16 4.74 11.30
N TYR A 202 -0.47 5.64 10.61
CA TYR A 202 -0.28 7.02 11.04
C TYR A 202 -0.43 7.98 9.85
N THR A 203 -0.58 9.28 10.14
CA THR A 203 -0.48 10.36 9.17
C THR A 203 0.65 11.30 9.53
N ASP A 204 1.42 11.71 8.53
CA ASP A 204 2.40 12.81 8.57
C ASP A 204 1.81 14.10 7.98
N HIS A 205 0.50 14.11 7.71
CA HIS A 205 -0.20 15.23 7.07
C HIS A 205 0.40 15.64 5.70
N ASN A 206 0.99 14.66 4.99
CA ASN A 206 1.69 14.89 3.73
C ASN A 206 2.82 15.96 3.86
N ARG A 207 3.61 15.88 4.96
CA ARG A 207 4.71 16.80 5.26
C ARG A 207 6.00 16.03 5.53
N LEU A 208 7.08 16.37 4.82
CA LEU A 208 8.41 15.85 5.14
C LEU A 208 8.89 16.43 6.48
N ASN A 209 9.57 15.57 7.26
CA ASN A 209 10.13 15.93 8.56
C ASN A 209 9.11 16.51 9.55
N SER A 210 7.88 16.07 9.45
CA SER A 210 6.85 16.46 10.42
C SER A 210 7.20 15.87 11.80
N ASN A 211 7.40 16.74 12.79
CA ASN A 211 7.47 16.33 14.20
C ASN A 211 6.07 16.03 14.77
N GLN A 212 5.03 16.23 13.98
CA GLN A 212 3.63 16.01 14.35
C GLN A 212 3.11 14.82 13.53
N LEU A 213 3.20 13.64 14.11
CA LEU A 213 2.58 12.43 13.59
C LEU A 213 1.33 12.14 14.42
N ASP A 214 0.20 11.93 13.73
CA ASP A 214 -1.03 11.49 14.37
C ASP A 214 -1.33 10.04 14.00
N LEU A 215 -1.89 9.29 14.95
CA LEU A 215 -2.30 7.91 14.69
C LEU A 215 -3.58 7.89 13.85
N TYR A 216 -3.56 7.01 12.86
CA TYR A 216 -4.77 6.65 12.11
C TYR A 216 -5.73 5.87 13.03
N HIS A 217 -7.01 5.77 12.66
CA HIS A 217 -8.02 5.02 13.42
C HIS A 217 -7.95 3.50 13.17
N SER A 218 -6.74 2.94 13.21
CA SER A 218 -6.51 1.50 13.12
C SER A 218 -7.14 0.76 14.28
N ASN A 219 -7.55 -0.49 14.04
CA ASN A 219 -7.88 -1.41 15.13
C ASN A 219 -6.65 -1.62 16.02
N PHE A 220 -6.83 -1.83 17.30
CA PHE A 220 -5.74 -1.96 18.27
C PHE A 220 -6.20 -2.65 19.56
N GLY A 221 -5.24 -3.02 20.39
CA GLY A 221 -5.48 -3.53 21.73
C GLY A 221 -5.19 -5.03 21.86
N PRO A 222 -5.54 -5.63 23.00
CA PRO A 222 -5.36 -7.05 23.19
C PRO A 222 -6.33 -7.83 22.30
N THR A 223 -5.82 -8.87 21.64
CA THR A 223 -6.62 -9.85 20.91
C THR A 223 -7.31 -10.80 21.88
N ALA A 224 -8.18 -11.69 21.37
CA ALA A 224 -8.81 -12.73 22.17
C ALA A 224 -7.78 -13.65 22.90
N ASP A 225 -6.56 -13.80 22.35
CA ASP A 225 -5.45 -14.51 22.96
C ASP A 225 -4.57 -13.62 23.88
N GLY A 226 -4.94 -12.36 24.09
CA GLY A 226 -4.21 -11.41 24.94
C GLY A 226 -2.97 -10.80 24.31
N THR A 227 -2.70 -11.02 23.04
CA THR A 227 -1.59 -10.38 22.29
C THR A 227 -1.91 -8.93 21.99
N ILE A 228 -0.99 -8.01 22.24
CA ILE A 228 -1.18 -6.59 21.90
C ILE A 228 -0.85 -6.35 20.44
N LYS A 229 -1.80 -5.79 19.71
CA LYS A 229 -1.70 -5.40 18.29
C LYS A 229 -2.02 -3.90 18.11
N PRO A 230 -1.50 -3.25 17.07
CA PRO A 230 -0.51 -3.71 16.07
C PRO A 230 0.90 -3.75 16.65
N GLU A 231 1.84 -4.43 15.96
CA GLU A 231 3.27 -4.37 16.30
C GLU A 231 3.90 -3.03 15.92
N ILE A 232 3.57 -2.52 14.75
CA ILE A 232 4.15 -1.28 14.20
C ILE A 232 3.09 -0.48 13.43
N VAL A 233 3.40 0.78 13.16
CA VAL A 233 2.57 1.64 12.30
C VAL A 233 3.37 2.14 11.09
N ALA A 234 2.68 2.33 9.96
CA ALA A 234 3.23 2.88 8.73
C ALA A 234 2.28 3.95 8.15
N PRO A 235 2.69 4.70 7.11
CA PRO A 235 1.80 5.69 6.50
C PRO A 235 0.49 5.05 6.05
N ALA A 236 -0.64 5.51 6.60
CA ALA A 236 -1.98 5.03 6.28
C ALA A 236 -2.87 6.12 5.68
N MET A 237 -2.31 7.31 5.45
CA MET A 237 -2.98 8.42 4.77
C MET A 237 -2.05 9.04 3.74
N TRP A 238 -2.63 9.62 2.71
CA TRP A 238 -1.87 10.26 1.63
C TRP A 238 -0.94 9.27 0.91
N VAL A 239 -1.35 8.01 0.76
CA VAL A 239 -0.57 7.02 0.02
C VAL A 239 -0.94 7.12 -1.46
N ALA A 240 0.04 7.36 -2.32
CA ALA A 240 -0.20 7.34 -3.76
C ALA A 240 -0.52 5.90 -4.20
N ALA A 241 -1.64 5.74 -4.90
CA ALA A 241 -2.11 4.47 -5.43
C ALA A 241 -2.66 4.65 -6.84
N PRO A 242 -2.59 3.62 -7.70
CA PRO A 242 -3.03 3.76 -9.09
C PRO A 242 -4.56 3.91 -9.16
N ILE A 243 -5.00 4.64 -10.17
CA ILE A 243 -6.37 4.59 -10.66
C ILE A 243 -6.48 3.42 -11.63
N LEU A 244 -7.54 2.63 -11.50
CA LEU A 244 -7.75 1.45 -12.35
C LEU A 244 -7.90 1.89 -13.81
N PRO A 245 -6.99 1.45 -14.73
CA PRO A 245 -7.03 1.84 -16.13
C PRO A 245 -8.32 1.46 -16.86
N ARG A 246 -8.66 2.17 -17.93
CA ARG A 246 -9.84 1.92 -18.76
C ARG A 246 -11.18 2.08 -18.02
N THR A 247 -11.19 2.81 -16.92
CA THR A 247 -12.42 3.21 -16.22
C THR A 247 -12.75 4.66 -16.55
N ARG A 248 -14.02 5.04 -16.41
CA ARG A 248 -14.43 6.44 -16.56
C ARG A 248 -13.65 7.37 -15.61
N PHE A 249 -13.36 6.90 -14.41
CA PHE A 249 -12.57 7.66 -13.44
C PHE A 249 -11.12 7.87 -13.89
N TYR A 250 -10.53 6.89 -14.59
CA TYR A 250 -9.21 7.04 -15.19
C TYR A 250 -9.20 8.13 -16.29
N GLU A 251 -10.19 8.11 -17.19
CA GLU A 251 -10.35 9.13 -18.23
C GLU A 251 -10.56 10.53 -17.65
N GLN A 252 -11.37 10.62 -16.59
CA GLN A 252 -11.59 11.87 -15.87
C GLN A 252 -10.29 12.39 -15.24
N ALA A 253 -9.49 11.53 -14.60
CA ALA A 253 -8.24 11.91 -13.99
C ALA A 253 -7.21 12.39 -15.02
N GLU A 254 -7.13 11.73 -16.18
CA GLU A 254 -6.30 12.18 -17.31
C GLU A 254 -6.73 13.57 -17.80
N ALA A 255 -8.03 13.77 -18.04
CA ALA A 255 -8.56 15.06 -18.51
C ALA A 255 -8.31 16.17 -17.50
N LEU A 256 -8.66 15.99 -16.22
CA LEU A 256 -8.42 16.98 -15.17
C LEU A 256 -6.93 17.31 -15.01
N SER A 257 -6.05 16.33 -15.16
CA SER A 257 -4.60 16.54 -15.09
C SER A 257 -4.07 17.36 -16.28
N GLN A 258 -4.64 17.19 -17.46
CA GLN A 258 -4.32 18.03 -18.63
C GLN A 258 -4.76 19.47 -18.40
N PHE A 259 -5.97 19.71 -17.91
CA PHE A 259 -6.43 21.05 -17.53
C PHE A 259 -5.53 21.70 -16.48
N ALA A 260 -5.10 20.93 -15.46
CA ALA A 260 -4.23 21.44 -14.40
C ALA A 260 -2.84 21.86 -14.91
N ALA A 261 -2.31 21.15 -15.92
CA ALA A 261 -1.01 21.41 -16.51
C ALA A 261 -1.03 22.52 -17.58
N ALA A 262 -2.17 22.79 -18.20
CA ALA A 262 -2.32 23.76 -19.28
C ALA A 262 -2.14 25.22 -18.80
N VAL A 263 -1.75 26.10 -19.70
CA VAL A 263 -1.77 27.57 -19.47
C VAL A 263 -3.15 28.13 -19.81
N ASP A 264 -3.47 29.33 -19.28
CA ASP A 264 -4.84 29.87 -19.36
C ASP A 264 -5.37 30.03 -20.79
N TYR A 265 -4.54 30.36 -21.76
CA TYR A 265 -4.97 30.52 -23.15
C TYR A 265 -5.33 29.16 -23.83
N GLU A 266 -4.89 28.03 -23.29
CA GLU A 266 -5.20 26.69 -23.81
C GLU A 266 -6.52 26.14 -23.24
N LEU A 267 -6.95 26.63 -22.07
CA LEU A 267 -8.11 26.11 -21.36
C LEU A 267 -9.41 26.09 -22.18
N PRO A 268 -9.75 27.11 -22.99
CA PRO A 268 -10.95 27.06 -23.82
C PRO A 268 -10.91 25.95 -24.88
N GLY A 269 -9.73 25.68 -25.46
CA GLY A 269 -9.52 24.58 -26.41
C GLY A 269 -9.72 23.21 -25.74
N LEU A 270 -9.08 23.01 -24.59
CA LEU A 270 -9.24 21.80 -23.79
C LEU A 270 -10.69 21.60 -23.33
N ALA A 271 -11.38 22.68 -22.95
CA ALA A 271 -12.79 22.61 -22.57
C ALA A 271 -13.67 22.14 -23.75
N HIS A 272 -13.33 22.51 -24.98
CA HIS A 272 -14.04 21.99 -26.16
C HIS A 272 -13.79 20.49 -26.39
N GLU A 273 -12.58 20.01 -26.13
CA GLU A 273 -12.17 18.63 -26.42
C GLU A 273 -12.46 17.63 -25.28
N LEU A 274 -12.26 18.05 -24.03
CA LEU A 274 -12.20 17.17 -22.85
C LEU A 274 -13.30 17.44 -21.82
N LYS A 275 -14.26 18.34 -22.07
CA LYS A 275 -15.26 18.69 -21.06
C LYS A 275 -16.05 17.50 -20.54
N ASP A 276 -16.43 16.57 -21.43
CA ASP A 276 -17.21 15.40 -21.07
C ASP A 276 -16.39 14.41 -20.21
N ALA A 277 -15.10 14.23 -20.55
CA ALA A 277 -14.19 13.41 -19.78
C ALA A 277 -13.89 14.03 -18.41
N ALA A 278 -13.70 15.36 -18.37
CA ALA A 278 -13.45 16.10 -17.11
C ALA A 278 -14.74 16.35 -16.31
N GLU A 279 -15.92 16.02 -16.86
CA GLU A 279 -17.24 16.36 -16.30
C GLU A 279 -17.40 17.87 -16.06
N LEU A 280 -16.78 18.70 -16.93
CA LEU A 280 -16.84 20.16 -16.81
C LEU A 280 -18.25 20.66 -17.17
N PRO A 281 -18.92 21.41 -16.28
CA PRO A 281 -20.26 21.94 -16.56
C PRO A 281 -20.30 22.85 -17.78
N GLU A 282 -21.36 22.79 -18.58
CA GLU A 282 -21.48 23.54 -19.86
C GLU A 282 -21.38 25.05 -19.71
N GLN A 283 -21.81 25.59 -18.58
CA GLN A 283 -21.82 27.01 -18.29
C GLN A 283 -20.44 27.58 -17.93
N ILE A 284 -19.44 26.70 -17.65
CA ILE A 284 -18.09 27.11 -17.29
C ILE A 284 -17.25 27.23 -18.56
N ALA A 285 -16.86 28.46 -18.90
CA ALA A 285 -16.06 28.76 -20.10
C ALA A 285 -14.88 29.71 -19.81
N ASP A 286 -14.97 30.50 -18.75
CA ASP A 286 -13.89 31.41 -18.36
C ASP A 286 -12.70 30.63 -17.77
N PRO A 287 -11.45 30.94 -18.17
CA PRO A 287 -10.27 30.25 -17.65
C PRO A 287 -10.17 30.23 -16.13
N THR A 288 -10.58 31.27 -15.43
CA THR A 288 -10.54 31.33 -13.97
C THR A 288 -11.55 30.35 -13.35
N GLU A 289 -12.77 30.27 -13.93
CA GLU A 289 -13.81 29.34 -13.49
C GLU A 289 -13.39 27.88 -13.79
N ILE A 290 -12.78 27.63 -14.97
CA ILE A 290 -12.25 26.29 -15.32
C ILE A 290 -11.20 25.88 -14.29
N ARG A 291 -10.26 26.73 -13.94
CA ARG A 291 -9.25 26.42 -12.92
C ARG A 291 -9.85 26.12 -11.57
N ALA A 292 -10.78 26.95 -11.12
CA ALA A 292 -11.45 26.72 -9.82
C ALA A 292 -12.20 25.38 -9.78
N TYR A 293 -12.90 25.04 -10.89
CA TYR A 293 -13.57 23.76 -11.01
C TYR A 293 -12.58 22.60 -10.98
N VAL A 294 -11.55 22.63 -11.82
CA VAL A 294 -10.53 21.56 -11.93
C VAL A 294 -9.84 21.36 -10.58
N GLU A 295 -9.49 22.43 -9.89
CA GLU A 295 -8.88 22.37 -8.56
C GLU A 295 -9.80 21.66 -7.57
N ALA A 296 -11.07 22.03 -7.52
CA ALA A 296 -12.05 21.41 -6.64
C ALA A 296 -12.30 19.93 -6.99
N ALA A 297 -12.40 19.60 -8.30
CA ALA A 297 -12.61 18.24 -8.78
C ALA A 297 -11.41 17.33 -8.44
N LEU A 298 -10.18 17.75 -8.67
CA LEU A 298 -8.97 17.03 -8.31
C LEU A 298 -8.92 16.75 -6.80
N GLN A 299 -9.23 17.76 -5.99
CA GLN A 299 -9.24 17.64 -4.53
C GLN A 299 -10.32 16.67 -4.05
N GLN A 300 -11.55 16.79 -4.56
CA GLN A 300 -12.68 15.95 -4.18
C GLN A 300 -12.44 14.48 -4.55
N ALA A 301 -11.89 14.24 -5.75
CA ALA A 301 -11.59 12.93 -6.25
C ALA A 301 -10.25 12.36 -5.72
N LYS A 302 -9.51 13.12 -4.90
CA LYS A 302 -8.19 12.75 -4.36
C LYS A 302 -7.14 12.45 -5.44
N ILE A 303 -7.30 13.00 -6.65
CA ILE A 303 -6.37 12.80 -7.78
C ILE A 303 -5.08 13.57 -7.51
N VAL A 304 -3.94 12.90 -7.62
CA VAL A 304 -2.60 13.46 -7.38
C VAL A 304 -1.74 13.54 -8.65
N ALA A 305 -2.11 12.78 -9.67
CA ALA A 305 -1.53 12.78 -11.01
C ALA A 305 -2.50 12.09 -11.98
N ALA A 306 -2.24 12.14 -13.27
CA ALA A 306 -3.11 11.61 -14.32
C ALA A 306 -3.59 10.16 -14.07
N HIS A 307 -2.75 9.34 -13.43
CA HIS A 307 -3.02 7.91 -13.24
C HIS A 307 -3.00 7.48 -11.77
N TYR A 308 -2.93 8.45 -10.84
CA TYR A 308 -2.82 8.18 -9.42
C TYR A 308 -3.76 9.04 -8.59
N GLN A 309 -4.30 8.43 -7.56
CA GLN A 309 -5.03 9.10 -6.48
C GLN A 309 -4.31 8.85 -5.15
N HIS A 310 -4.61 9.63 -4.13
CA HIS A 310 -4.20 9.24 -2.79
C HIS A 310 -5.32 8.46 -2.10
N VAL A 311 -4.91 7.48 -1.33
CA VAL A 311 -5.79 6.57 -0.59
C VAL A 311 -5.42 6.54 0.88
N ASP A 312 -6.37 6.12 1.71
CA ASP A 312 -6.23 6.03 3.15
C ASP A 312 -6.65 4.64 3.63
N GLY A 313 -5.97 4.11 4.65
CA GLY A 313 -6.29 2.80 5.25
C GLY A 313 -5.05 2.01 5.67
N THR A 314 -5.22 1.13 6.65
CA THR A 314 -4.19 0.16 7.04
C THR A 314 -3.90 -0.85 5.93
N SER A 315 -4.86 -1.02 4.98
CA SER A 315 -4.66 -1.79 3.75
C SER A 315 -3.52 -1.27 2.87
N PHE A 316 -3.11 -0.01 3.05
CA PHE A 316 -1.96 0.60 2.36
C PHE A 316 -0.72 0.69 3.26
N ALA A 317 -0.89 0.75 4.57
CA ALA A 317 0.20 0.68 5.53
C ALA A 317 0.89 -0.70 5.52
N ALA A 318 0.12 -1.79 5.44
CA ALA A 318 0.65 -3.14 5.39
C ALA A 318 1.53 -3.40 4.15
N PRO A 319 1.13 -3.05 2.90
CA PRO A 319 1.99 -3.17 1.73
C PRO A 319 3.28 -2.34 1.83
N ILE A 320 3.24 -1.17 2.46
CA ILE A 320 4.45 -0.37 2.70
C ILE A 320 5.43 -1.15 3.59
N VAL A 321 4.97 -1.76 4.69
CA VAL A 321 5.82 -2.61 5.54
C VAL A 321 6.28 -3.86 4.78
N THR A 322 5.41 -4.46 3.97
CA THR A 322 5.75 -5.57 3.08
C THR A 322 6.93 -5.23 2.17
N SER A 323 6.93 -4.02 1.61
CA SER A 323 8.03 -3.56 0.78
C SER A 323 9.34 -3.33 1.55
N VAL A 324 9.27 -2.87 2.80
CA VAL A 324 10.44 -2.78 3.70
C VAL A 324 10.99 -4.17 4.00
N VAL A 325 10.14 -5.15 4.26
CA VAL A 325 10.54 -6.55 4.49
C VAL A 325 11.22 -7.14 3.24
N ALA A 326 10.70 -6.86 2.05
CA ALA A 326 11.36 -7.28 0.80
C ALA A 326 12.77 -6.67 0.67
N GLN A 327 12.97 -5.40 1.03
CA GLN A 327 14.29 -4.77 1.07
C GLN A 327 15.22 -5.43 2.11
N MET A 328 14.70 -5.78 3.29
CA MET A 328 15.46 -6.49 4.33
C MET A 328 15.93 -7.86 3.84
N ILE A 329 15.06 -8.63 3.18
CA ILE A 329 15.40 -9.96 2.64
C ILE A 329 16.40 -9.84 1.47
N GLN A 330 16.29 -8.80 0.64
CA GLN A 330 17.32 -8.52 -0.37
C GLN A 330 18.68 -8.24 0.28
N ALA A 331 18.70 -7.52 1.40
CA ALA A 331 19.93 -7.22 2.14
C ALA A 331 20.51 -8.46 2.82
N ASN A 332 19.68 -9.39 3.29
CA ASN A 332 20.08 -10.63 3.93
C ASN A 332 19.04 -11.74 3.69
N ALA A 333 19.32 -12.59 2.71
CA ALA A 333 18.43 -13.67 2.31
C ALA A 333 18.22 -14.77 3.39
N ALA A 334 19.10 -14.84 4.41
CA ALA A 334 19.00 -15.81 5.50
C ALA A 334 17.97 -15.44 6.57
N LEU A 335 17.39 -14.23 6.52
CA LEU A 335 16.41 -13.77 7.52
C LEU A 335 15.20 -14.71 7.60
N THR A 336 14.87 -15.11 8.83
CA THR A 336 13.64 -15.84 9.16
C THR A 336 12.50 -14.87 9.46
N PRO A 337 11.22 -15.31 9.42
CA PRO A 337 10.08 -14.46 9.82
C PRO A 337 10.24 -13.84 11.21
N ASP A 338 10.70 -14.61 12.19
CA ASP A 338 10.94 -14.13 13.56
C ASP A 338 12.04 -13.08 13.60
N ALA A 339 13.15 -13.29 12.89
CA ALA A 339 14.22 -12.31 12.80
C ALA A 339 13.74 -10.99 12.17
N ILE A 340 12.94 -11.09 11.10
CA ILE A 340 12.33 -9.93 10.43
C ILE A 340 11.44 -9.16 11.41
N LYS A 341 10.52 -9.85 12.12
CA LYS A 341 9.64 -9.24 13.10
C LYS A 341 10.44 -8.53 14.19
N ASN A 342 11.46 -9.20 14.75
CA ASN A 342 12.32 -8.64 15.78
C ASN A 342 13.11 -7.41 15.30
N ILE A 343 13.61 -7.40 14.08
CA ILE A 343 14.30 -6.24 13.50
C ILE A 343 13.32 -5.08 13.36
N LEU A 344 12.14 -5.30 12.78
CA LEU A 344 11.15 -4.25 12.60
C LEU A 344 10.77 -3.59 13.92
N VAL A 345 10.47 -4.37 14.96
CA VAL A 345 10.05 -3.82 16.25
C VAL A 345 11.20 -3.15 17.02
N SER A 346 12.44 -3.65 16.88
CA SER A 346 13.62 -3.07 17.55
C SER A 346 14.13 -1.78 16.88
N THR A 347 13.83 -1.59 15.59
CA THR A 347 14.26 -0.42 14.81
C THR A 347 13.16 0.64 14.66
N ALA A 348 11.95 0.37 15.14
CA ALA A 348 10.82 1.30 15.04
C ALA A 348 11.05 2.58 15.87
N ASP A 349 10.45 3.69 15.41
CA ASP A 349 10.51 5.00 16.07
C ASP A 349 9.21 5.29 16.82
N ARG A 350 9.27 5.45 18.13
CA ARG A 350 8.08 5.76 18.94
C ARG A 350 7.59 7.18 18.71
N ILE A 351 6.28 7.33 18.56
CA ILE A 351 5.59 8.62 18.61
C ILE A 351 5.35 8.95 20.08
N ALA A 352 6.18 9.82 20.65
CA ALA A 352 6.23 10.07 22.10
C ALA A 352 4.89 10.56 22.69
N SER A 353 4.09 11.30 21.91
CA SER A 353 2.79 11.84 22.33
C SER A 353 1.63 10.85 22.22
N GLN A 354 1.85 9.65 21.67
CA GLN A 354 0.78 8.71 21.35
C GLN A 354 0.78 7.46 22.26
N PRO A 355 -0.40 6.89 22.57
CA PRO A 355 -0.50 5.69 23.41
C PRO A 355 0.22 4.48 22.78
N VAL A 356 1.02 3.78 23.59
CA VAL A 356 1.76 2.58 23.16
C VAL A 356 0.81 1.50 22.61
N ILE A 357 -0.33 1.29 23.24
CA ILE A 357 -1.31 0.27 22.83
C ILE A 357 -1.84 0.49 21.40
N ARG A 358 -1.79 1.74 20.87
CA ARG A 358 -2.26 2.09 19.53
C ARG A 358 -1.15 2.08 18.48
N GLN A 359 0.11 2.20 18.86
CA GLN A 359 1.23 2.27 17.93
C GLN A 359 2.17 1.05 18.00
N GLY A 360 1.97 0.19 19.00
CA GLY A 360 2.91 -0.91 19.29
C GLY A 360 4.30 -0.38 19.59
N TYR A 361 5.28 -0.83 18.83
CA TYR A 361 6.68 -0.38 18.97
C TYR A 361 6.95 0.96 18.27
N GLY A 362 6.04 1.43 17.41
CA GLY A 362 6.12 2.74 16.76
C GLY A 362 6.13 2.69 15.23
N VAL A 363 6.62 3.75 14.63
CA VAL A 363 6.70 3.95 13.18
C VAL A 363 7.80 3.07 12.59
N VAL A 364 7.50 2.36 11.51
CA VAL A 364 8.49 1.61 10.75
C VAL A 364 9.63 2.52 10.27
N ASN A 365 10.87 2.14 10.53
CA ASN A 365 12.06 2.84 10.04
C ASN A 365 12.72 1.99 8.95
N ALA A 366 12.38 2.27 7.69
CA ALA A 366 12.84 1.47 6.56
C ALA A 366 14.37 1.41 6.46
N ARG A 367 15.04 2.55 6.63
CA ARG A 367 16.51 2.62 6.55
C ARG A 367 17.18 1.77 7.63
N ARG A 368 16.81 1.99 8.90
CA ARG A 368 17.42 1.25 10.02
C ARG A 368 17.13 -0.24 9.97
N ALA A 369 15.91 -0.62 9.56
CA ALA A 369 15.55 -2.03 9.41
C ALA A 369 16.45 -2.74 8.38
N VAL A 370 16.68 -2.12 7.23
CA VAL A 370 17.57 -2.67 6.18
C VAL A 370 19.02 -2.69 6.63
N GLU A 371 19.54 -1.61 7.24
CA GLU A 371 20.91 -1.54 7.76
C GLU A 371 21.16 -2.60 8.85
N PHE A 372 20.18 -2.82 9.73
CA PHE A 372 20.29 -3.87 10.75
C PHE A 372 20.26 -5.27 10.11
N ALA A 373 19.36 -5.50 9.15
CA ALA A 373 19.25 -6.76 8.42
C ALA A 373 20.54 -7.14 7.72
N GLN A 374 21.22 -6.16 7.12
CA GLN A 374 22.51 -6.36 6.42
C GLN A 374 23.63 -6.80 7.36
N ASN A 375 23.65 -6.31 8.60
CA ASN A 375 24.77 -6.48 9.52
C ASN A 375 24.56 -7.62 10.55
N ILE A 376 23.37 -8.22 10.61
CA ILE A 376 23.11 -9.33 11.54
C ILE A 376 23.67 -10.63 10.98
N ALA A 377 24.46 -11.34 11.79
CA ALA A 377 24.85 -12.72 11.54
C ALA A 377 23.79 -13.65 12.12
N LEU A 378 23.22 -14.52 11.30
CA LEU A 378 22.21 -15.52 11.67
C LEU A 378 22.80 -16.92 11.64
#